data_6d16a3adb6644f3826b81dda5b583cc3
#
_entry.id   6d16a3adb6644f3826b81dda5b583cc3
#
_cell.length_a   1.000
_cell.length_b   1.000
_cell.length_c   1.000
_cell.angle_alpha   90.00
_cell.angle_beta   90.00
_cell.angle_gamma   90.00
#
_symmetry.space_group_name_H-M   'P 1'
#
loop_
_entity.id
_entity.type
_entity.pdbx_description
1 polymer ?
#
loop_
_entity_poly.entity_id
_entity_poly.type
_entity_poly.pdbx_seq_one_letter_code
_entity_poly.pdbx_strand_id
1 'polypeptide(L)'
;MSTLYGHLFPAYREYAELTDEARVDWLRRDRWISLPQAEAALCHLEDLVIYPPRGRMPCLLLFGSTGMGKTEIVSRFSKLHAPQFDIRTGLSRMPVLLVQMPPEPTEDQFYTELLTALNCVELSSLSVRSMRAEARHLLAEVETKVLVLDEIDKMLAGTPRQQRVFLNTIRFLTNDLKIPIVCAGTEEARMAVLTDPNLADRFGAFELMPWCNDHALRQLLASFSGLLPLRRPSR
;
A
#
# COMPACT_ATOMS: atom_id res chain seq x y z
N MET A 1 -40.05 16.30 10.57
CA MET A 1 -39.70 16.18 9.13
C MET A 1 -39.18 14.75 8.90
N SER A 2 -39.95 13.93 8.21
CA SER A 2 -39.48 12.60 7.78
C SER A 2 -38.32 12.82 6.84
N THR A 3 -37.11 12.49 7.26
CA THR A 3 -35.94 12.60 6.40
C THR A 3 -36.03 11.52 5.31
N LEU A 4 -36.38 11.96 4.11
CA LEU A 4 -36.30 11.11 2.94
C LEU A 4 -34.90 10.45 2.94
N TYR A 5 -34.84 9.12 2.78
CA TYR A 5 -33.59 8.34 2.85
C TYR A 5 -32.84 8.39 4.21
N GLY A 6 -33.58 8.34 5.32
CA GLY A 6 -33.02 8.35 6.70
C GLY A 6 -32.03 7.20 7.01
N HIS A 7 -32.01 6.12 6.17
CA HIS A 7 -31.08 5.00 6.28
C HIS A 7 -29.69 5.30 5.68
N LEU A 8 -29.56 6.39 4.90
CA LEU A 8 -28.31 6.82 4.31
C LEU A 8 -27.61 7.85 5.19
N PHE A 9 -26.30 7.84 5.18
CA PHE A 9 -25.53 8.93 5.78
C PHE A 9 -25.90 10.27 5.13
N PRO A 10 -25.95 11.37 5.88
CA PRO A 10 -26.41 12.67 5.37
C PRO A 10 -25.72 13.11 4.07
N ALA A 11 -24.42 12.90 3.97
CA ALA A 11 -23.62 13.26 2.79
C ALA A 11 -23.94 12.46 1.52
N TYR A 12 -24.69 11.36 1.63
CA TYR A 12 -24.99 10.48 0.48
C TYR A 12 -26.46 10.45 0.08
N ARG A 13 -27.32 11.18 0.78
CA ARG A 13 -28.77 11.20 0.50
C ARG A 13 -29.11 11.81 -0.86
N GLU A 14 -28.38 12.83 -1.28
CA GLU A 14 -28.55 13.48 -2.59
C GLU A 14 -28.33 12.52 -3.75
N TYR A 15 -27.41 11.56 -3.60
CA TYR A 15 -27.14 10.57 -4.64
C TYR A 15 -28.28 9.57 -4.85
N ALA A 16 -29.16 9.37 -3.88
CA ALA A 16 -30.34 8.52 -4.03
C ALA A 16 -31.42 9.14 -4.96
N GLU A 17 -31.35 10.45 -5.19
CA GLU A 17 -32.26 11.21 -6.07
C GLU A 17 -31.82 11.19 -7.53
N LEU A 18 -30.58 10.80 -7.81
CA LEU A 18 -30.04 10.71 -9.17
C LEU A 18 -30.78 9.64 -10.00
N THR A 19 -30.61 9.71 -11.33
CA THR A 19 -31.08 8.65 -12.24
C THR A 19 -30.42 7.31 -11.91
N ASP A 20 -30.99 6.21 -12.37
CA ASP A 20 -30.45 4.88 -12.07
C ASP A 20 -29.04 4.70 -12.67
N GLU A 21 -28.80 5.24 -13.88
CA GLU A 21 -27.48 5.24 -14.52
C GLU A 21 -26.45 6.00 -13.68
N ALA A 22 -26.77 7.21 -13.25
CA ALA A 22 -25.87 8.04 -12.44
C ALA A 22 -25.57 7.41 -11.07
N ARG A 23 -26.55 6.69 -10.48
CA ARG A 23 -26.37 5.93 -9.23
C ARG A 23 -25.47 4.73 -9.44
N VAL A 24 -25.61 4.01 -10.55
CA VAL A 24 -24.72 2.90 -10.91
C VAL A 24 -23.29 3.40 -11.13
N ASP A 25 -23.10 4.50 -11.84
CA ASP A 25 -21.79 5.10 -12.05
C ASP A 25 -21.16 5.57 -10.72
N TRP A 26 -22.01 6.12 -9.85
CA TRP A 26 -21.57 6.49 -8.51
C TRP A 26 -21.15 5.27 -7.70
N LEU A 27 -21.87 4.15 -7.75
CA LEU A 27 -21.54 2.89 -7.05
C LEU A 27 -20.22 2.27 -7.50
N ARG A 28 -19.82 2.46 -8.75
CA ARG A 28 -18.58 1.91 -9.34
C ARG A 28 -17.31 2.66 -8.92
N ARG A 29 -17.43 3.83 -8.28
CA ARG A 29 -16.26 4.60 -7.85
C ARG A 29 -15.67 4.02 -6.58
N ASP A 30 -14.35 3.96 -6.52
CA ASP A 30 -13.62 3.55 -5.32
C ASP A 30 -13.92 4.47 -4.14
N ARG A 31 -14.08 3.89 -2.96
CA ARG A 31 -14.32 4.63 -1.71
C ARG A 31 -13.59 4.01 -0.56
N TRP A 32 -12.98 4.89 0.21
CA TRP A 32 -12.44 4.50 1.50
C TRP A 32 -13.54 4.38 2.54
N ILE A 33 -13.59 3.23 3.21
CA ILE A 33 -14.40 3.04 4.40
C ILE A 33 -13.45 2.97 5.59
N SER A 34 -13.58 3.96 6.49
CA SER A 34 -12.79 4.01 7.70
C SER A 34 -13.21 2.87 8.64
N LEU A 35 -12.28 1.96 8.90
CA LEU A 35 -12.45 0.80 9.78
C LEU A 35 -11.36 0.81 10.84
N PRO A 36 -11.65 0.43 12.10
CA PRO A 36 -10.68 0.55 13.19
C PRO A 36 -9.33 -0.10 12.91
N GLN A 37 -9.30 -1.31 12.33
CA GLN A 37 -8.03 -1.97 12.03
C GLN A 37 -7.30 -1.35 10.83
N ALA A 38 -8.02 -0.78 9.85
CA ALA A 38 -7.41 -0.06 8.74
C ALA A 38 -6.80 1.28 9.20
N GLU A 39 -7.50 2.01 10.08
CA GLU A 39 -6.97 3.24 10.69
C GLU A 39 -5.77 2.95 11.59
N ALA A 40 -5.80 1.86 12.37
CA ALA A 40 -4.65 1.45 13.17
C ALA A 40 -3.44 1.11 12.27
N ALA A 41 -3.65 0.41 11.15
CA ALA A 41 -2.58 0.15 10.18
C ALA A 41 -2.03 1.45 9.58
N LEU A 42 -2.92 2.39 9.17
CA LEU A 42 -2.49 3.70 8.66
C LEU A 42 -1.68 4.47 9.70
N CYS A 43 -2.07 4.44 10.98
CA CYS A 43 -1.31 5.09 12.05
C CYS A 43 0.13 4.57 12.13
N HIS A 44 0.34 3.25 12.05
CA HIS A 44 1.68 2.66 12.01
C HIS A 44 2.48 3.07 10.76
N LEU A 45 1.81 3.22 9.61
CA LEU A 45 2.45 3.68 8.38
C LEU A 45 2.86 5.16 8.48
N GLU A 46 2.00 6.02 9.06
CA GLU A 46 2.30 7.43 9.29
C GLU A 46 3.51 7.62 10.22
N ASP A 47 3.62 6.81 11.27
CA ASP A 47 4.78 6.84 12.17
C ASP A 47 6.11 6.59 11.42
N LEU A 48 6.09 5.77 10.36
CA LEU A 48 7.27 5.53 9.55
C LEU A 48 7.70 6.74 8.70
N VAL A 49 6.74 7.56 8.23
CA VAL A 49 7.04 8.76 7.42
C VAL A 49 7.80 9.81 8.23
N ILE A 50 7.44 9.95 9.49
CA ILE A 50 8.04 10.95 10.40
C ILE A 50 9.23 10.41 11.19
N TYR A 51 9.57 9.13 10.98
CA TYR A 51 10.63 8.49 11.74
C TYR A 51 12.00 9.13 11.44
N PRO A 52 12.76 9.53 12.47
CA PRO A 52 14.04 10.18 12.24
C PRO A 52 15.07 9.22 11.61
N PRO A 53 15.92 9.68 10.68
CA PRO A 53 16.92 8.84 10.02
C PRO A 53 17.85 8.16 11.03
N ARG A 54 18.02 6.85 10.89
CA ARG A 54 18.92 6.01 11.71
C ARG A 54 19.75 5.09 10.83
N GLY A 55 20.79 4.52 11.41
CA GLY A 55 21.57 3.47 10.74
C GLY A 55 20.78 2.20 10.46
N ARG A 56 19.77 1.90 11.31
CA ARG A 56 18.78 0.83 11.10
C ARG A 56 17.39 1.44 11.16
N MET A 57 16.74 1.56 10.01
CA MET A 57 15.37 2.03 9.94
C MET A 57 14.39 0.89 10.27
N PRO A 58 13.30 1.19 11.01
CA PRO A 58 12.24 0.21 11.23
C PRO A 58 11.53 -0.07 9.91
N CYS A 59 11.11 -1.32 9.73
CA CYS A 59 10.31 -1.76 8.59
C CYS A 59 9.02 -2.40 9.10
N LEU A 60 8.00 -2.54 8.25
CA LEU A 60 6.71 -3.08 8.62
C LEU A 60 6.27 -4.17 7.66
N LEU A 61 5.81 -5.30 8.20
CA LEU A 61 5.06 -6.32 7.49
C LEU A 61 3.56 -6.12 7.78
N LEU A 62 2.81 -5.67 6.78
CA LEU A 62 1.35 -5.61 6.79
C LEU A 62 0.83 -6.90 6.16
N PHE A 63 0.30 -7.80 6.96
CA PHE A 63 -0.07 -9.14 6.47
C PHE A 63 -1.48 -9.56 6.89
N GLY A 64 -1.99 -10.57 6.24
CA GLY A 64 -3.31 -11.15 6.47
C GLY A 64 -3.81 -11.91 5.24
N SER A 65 -4.94 -12.59 5.37
CA SER A 65 -5.55 -13.35 4.30
C SER A 65 -5.87 -12.49 3.07
N THR A 66 -6.01 -13.11 1.91
CA THR A 66 -6.45 -12.43 0.69
C THR A 66 -7.82 -11.77 0.90
N GLY A 67 -8.01 -10.58 0.34
CA GLY A 67 -9.27 -9.82 0.49
C GLY A 67 -9.43 -9.04 1.78
N MET A 68 -8.41 -8.99 2.67
CA MET A 68 -8.49 -8.21 3.93
C MET A 68 -8.26 -6.71 3.76
N GLY A 69 -8.03 -6.21 2.55
CA GLY A 69 -7.89 -4.78 2.28
C GLY A 69 -6.46 -4.25 2.39
N LYS A 70 -5.42 -5.11 2.39
CA LYS A 70 -4.01 -4.69 2.43
C LYS A 70 -3.69 -3.67 1.35
N THR A 71 -3.97 -4.00 0.09
CA THR A 71 -3.76 -3.12 -1.07
C THR A 71 -4.52 -1.80 -0.93
N GLU A 72 -5.76 -1.82 -0.42
CA GLU A 72 -6.54 -0.61 -0.18
C GLU A 72 -5.88 0.31 0.87
N ILE A 73 -5.35 -0.29 1.95
CA ILE A 73 -4.65 0.46 3.00
C ILE A 73 -3.38 1.11 2.45
N VAL A 74 -2.52 0.36 1.75
CA VAL A 74 -1.27 0.92 1.21
C VAL A 74 -1.51 1.90 0.07
N SER A 75 -2.55 1.69 -0.75
CA SER A 75 -3.00 2.66 -1.76
C SER A 75 -3.54 3.93 -1.13
N ARG A 76 -4.32 3.82 -0.05
CA ARG A 76 -4.80 4.98 0.72
C ARG A 76 -3.64 5.76 1.31
N PHE A 77 -2.68 5.07 1.92
CA PHE A 77 -1.46 5.67 2.47
C PHE A 77 -0.67 6.42 1.39
N SER A 78 -0.44 5.81 0.24
CA SER A 78 0.23 6.47 -0.89
C SER A 78 -0.54 7.71 -1.39
N LYS A 79 -1.89 7.64 -1.46
CA LYS A 79 -2.74 8.78 -1.85
C LYS A 79 -2.69 9.94 -0.84
N LEU A 80 -2.56 9.65 0.46
CA LEU A 80 -2.40 10.69 1.50
C LEU A 80 -1.07 11.42 1.36
N HIS A 81 -0.05 10.76 0.84
CA HIS A 81 1.28 11.30 0.56
C HIS A 81 1.54 11.42 -0.95
N ALA A 82 0.53 11.86 -1.70
CA ALA A 82 0.62 11.98 -3.16
C ALA A 82 1.84 12.83 -3.57
N PRO A 83 2.45 12.51 -4.74
CA PRO A 83 3.56 13.30 -5.27
C PRO A 83 3.21 14.77 -5.37
N GLN A 84 4.18 15.62 -5.01
CA GLN A 84 4.05 17.07 -5.06
C GLN A 84 5.09 17.64 -6.03
N PHE A 85 4.67 18.56 -6.87
CA PHE A 85 5.55 19.29 -7.78
C PHE A 85 5.57 20.77 -7.41
N ASP A 86 6.74 21.31 -7.10
CA ASP A 86 6.92 22.75 -6.86
C ASP A 86 7.35 23.44 -8.17
N ILE A 87 6.43 24.17 -8.79
CA ILE A 87 6.64 24.91 -10.02
C ILE A 87 7.79 25.95 -9.91
N ARG A 88 8.05 26.49 -8.71
CA ARG A 88 9.07 27.53 -8.50
C ARG A 88 10.48 26.95 -8.50
N THR A 89 10.63 25.76 -7.93
CA THR A 89 11.94 25.10 -7.80
C THR A 89 12.16 24.02 -8.85
N GLY A 90 11.11 23.58 -9.55
CA GLY A 90 11.15 22.45 -10.48
C GLY A 90 11.32 21.10 -9.79
N LEU A 91 11.26 21.05 -8.45
CA LEU A 91 11.47 19.84 -7.70
C LEU A 91 10.18 19.02 -7.55
N SER A 92 10.30 17.73 -7.80
CA SER A 92 9.27 16.74 -7.49
C SER A 92 9.58 16.07 -6.17
N ARG A 93 8.58 15.92 -5.29
CA ARG A 93 8.68 15.18 -4.05
C ARG A 93 7.72 14.00 -4.08
N MET A 94 8.21 12.82 -3.70
CA MET A 94 7.42 11.60 -3.62
C MET A 94 7.68 10.91 -2.27
N PRO A 95 7.06 11.40 -1.18
CA PRO A 95 7.36 10.94 0.18
C PRO A 95 7.08 9.44 0.37
N VAL A 96 6.07 8.90 -0.29
CA VAL A 96 5.72 7.49 -0.28
C VAL A 96 5.74 6.96 -1.70
N LEU A 97 6.62 6.00 -1.95
CA LEU A 97 6.67 5.27 -3.22
C LEU A 97 6.01 3.91 -3.03
N LEU A 98 4.91 3.67 -3.74
CA LEU A 98 4.23 2.38 -3.78
C LEU A 98 4.64 1.61 -5.04
N VAL A 99 5.18 0.41 -4.85
CA VAL A 99 5.59 -0.50 -5.91
C VAL A 99 4.85 -1.81 -5.75
N GLN A 100 4.20 -2.27 -6.80
CA GLN A 100 3.62 -3.59 -6.87
C GLN A 100 4.70 -4.60 -7.26
N MET A 101 4.77 -5.72 -6.54
CA MET A 101 5.76 -6.74 -6.84
C MET A 101 5.52 -7.38 -8.22
N PRO A 102 6.58 -7.58 -9.02
CA PRO A 102 6.47 -8.28 -10.29
C PRO A 102 6.11 -9.75 -10.08
N PRO A 103 5.57 -10.42 -11.13
CA PRO A 103 5.19 -11.83 -11.03
C PRO A 103 6.37 -12.78 -10.78
N GLU A 104 7.58 -12.40 -11.19
CA GLU A 104 8.81 -13.15 -10.93
C GLU A 104 9.76 -12.36 -10.02
N PRO A 105 10.25 -12.97 -8.93
CA PRO A 105 11.11 -12.28 -7.96
C PRO A 105 12.57 -12.19 -8.44
N THR A 106 12.81 -11.51 -9.56
CA THR A 106 14.15 -11.23 -10.08
C THR A 106 14.55 -9.79 -9.77
N GLU A 107 15.87 -9.53 -9.59
CA GLU A 107 16.35 -8.18 -9.35
C GLU A 107 16.04 -7.25 -10.55
N ASP A 108 16.13 -7.75 -11.77
CA ASP A 108 15.87 -7.01 -12.99
C ASP A 108 14.41 -6.49 -13.02
N GLN A 109 13.44 -7.39 -12.84
CA GLN A 109 12.03 -7.02 -12.83
C GLN A 109 11.70 -6.09 -11.64
N PHE A 110 12.27 -6.36 -10.47
CA PHE A 110 12.06 -5.51 -9.30
C PHE A 110 12.53 -4.07 -9.55
N TYR A 111 13.76 -3.88 -10.05
CA TYR A 111 14.25 -2.53 -10.34
C TYR A 111 13.53 -1.88 -11.51
N THR A 112 13.04 -2.66 -12.47
CA THR A 112 12.18 -2.15 -13.55
C THR A 112 10.87 -1.57 -12.98
N GLU A 113 10.17 -2.30 -12.10
CA GLU A 113 8.95 -1.79 -11.46
C GLU A 113 9.23 -0.56 -10.57
N LEU A 114 10.32 -0.60 -9.81
CA LEU A 114 10.72 0.51 -8.95
C LEU A 114 10.99 1.79 -9.76
N LEU A 115 11.76 1.68 -10.85
CA LEU A 115 12.08 2.80 -11.72
C LEU A 115 10.86 3.29 -12.50
N THR A 116 9.99 2.38 -12.92
CA THR A 116 8.70 2.73 -13.55
C THR A 116 7.83 3.53 -12.59
N ALA A 117 7.75 3.13 -11.32
CA ALA A 117 7.01 3.86 -10.29
C ALA A 117 7.61 5.26 -10.01
N LEU A 118 8.91 5.43 -10.25
CA LEU A 118 9.61 6.72 -10.19
C LEU A 118 9.49 7.55 -11.51
N ASN A 119 8.67 7.08 -12.47
CA ASN A 119 8.50 7.68 -13.80
C ASN A 119 9.80 7.76 -14.65
N CYS A 120 10.74 6.84 -14.44
CA CYS A 120 11.92 6.73 -15.29
C CYS A 120 11.54 6.13 -16.65
N VAL A 121 11.89 6.82 -17.74
CA VAL A 121 11.40 6.48 -19.11
C VAL A 121 12.35 5.57 -19.88
N GLU A 122 13.66 5.61 -19.59
CA GLU A 122 14.68 4.90 -20.38
C GLU A 122 15.23 3.68 -19.64
N LEU A 123 14.45 2.59 -19.60
CA LEU A 123 14.83 1.36 -18.87
C LEU A 123 15.50 0.29 -19.76
N SER A 124 15.21 0.28 -21.07
CA SER A 124 15.49 -0.84 -21.97
C SER A 124 16.98 -1.13 -22.23
N SER A 125 17.87 -0.20 -21.88
CA SER A 125 19.33 -0.33 -22.11
C SER A 125 20.15 -0.48 -20.81
N LEU A 126 19.48 -0.47 -19.64
CA LEU A 126 20.18 -0.45 -18.37
C LEU A 126 20.51 -1.88 -17.87
N SER A 127 21.73 -2.07 -17.41
CA SER A 127 22.07 -3.27 -16.63
C SER A 127 21.45 -3.18 -15.23
N VAL A 128 21.23 -4.32 -14.55
CA VAL A 128 20.76 -4.35 -13.16
C VAL A 128 21.59 -3.46 -12.22
N ARG A 129 22.91 -3.41 -12.45
CA ARG A 129 23.81 -2.53 -11.69
C ARG A 129 23.50 -1.05 -11.93
N SER A 130 23.22 -0.67 -13.18
CA SER A 130 22.85 0.70 -13.54
C SER A 130 21.48 1.06 -13.00
N MET A 131 20.50 0.17 -13.13
CA MET A 131 19.15 0.34 -12.56
C MET A 131 19.20 0.56 -11.03
N ARG A 132 20.03 -0.19 -10.33
CA ARG A 132 20.23 -0.03 -8.88
C ARG A 132 20.80 1.34 -8.53
N ALA A 133 21.80 1.82 -9.28
CA ALA A 133 22.39 3.13 -9.06
C ALA A 133 21.38 4.26 -9.33
N GLU A 134 20.61 4.13 -10.41
CA GLU A 134 19.58 5.07 -10.81
C GLU A 134 18.42 5.12 -9.81
N ALA A 135 17.95 3.97 -9.35
CA ALA A 135 16.92 3.89 -8.34
C ALA A 135 17.32 4.62 -7.04
N ARG A 136 18.57 4.47 -6.61
CA ARG A 136 19.09 5.18 -5.44
C ARG A 136 19.13 6.69 -5.64
N HIS A 137 19.58 7.12 -6.81
CA HIS A 137 19.66 8.53 -7.18
C HIS A 137 18.27 9.16 -7.18
N LEU A 138 17.32 8.56 -7.89
CA LEU A 138 15.97 9.07 -8.02
C LEU A 138 15.20 9.06 -6.69
N LEU A 139 15.31 7.99 -5.89
CA LEU A 139 14.68 7.94 -4.56
C LEU A 139 15.18 9.06 -3.64
N ALA A 140 16.48 9.40 -3.72
CA ALA A 140 17.04 10.51 -2.97
C ALA A 140 16.59 11.86 -3.52
N GLU A 141 16.54 12.01 -4.85
CA GLU A 141 16.14 13.25 -5.53
C GLU A 141 14.69 13.62 -5.22
N VAL A 142 13.77 12.64 -5.27
CA VAL A 142 12.34 12.86 -4.96
C VAL A 142 12.03 12.83 -3.45
N GLU A 143 13.04 12.80 -2.61
CA GLU A 143 12.93 12.80 -1.13
C GLU A 143 12.00 11.68 -0.60
N THR A 144 12.10 10.46 -1.17
CA THR A 144 11.28 9.34 -0.70
C THR A 144 11.61 8.99 0.74
N LYS A 145 10.60 8.93 1.58
CA LYS A 145 10.69 8.62 3.02
C LYS A 145 10.29 7.20 3.35
N VAL A 146 9.36 6.61 2.59
CA VAL A 146 8.89 5.23 2.79
C VAL A 146 8.75 4.55 1.43
N LEU A 147 9.33 3.37 1.30
CA LEU A 147 9.12 2.47 0.17
C LEU A 147 8.11 1.39 0.56
N VAL A 148 7.02 1.30 -0.18
CA VAL A 148 5.96 0.30 0.03
C VAL A 148 6.02 -0.74 -1.09
N LEU A 149 6.12 -2.01 -0.72
CA LEU A 149 6.11 -3.16 -1.63
C LEU A 149 4.81 -3.93 -1.41
N ASP A 150 3.88 -3.84 -2.36
CA ASP A 150 2.62 -4.57 -2.29
C ASP A 150 2.72 -5.93 -3.01
N GLU A 151 1.88 -6.87 -2.60
CA GLU A 151 1.83 -8.25 -3.12
C GLU A 151 3.17 -8.98 -3.01
N ILE A 152 3.87 -8.82 -1.88
CA ILE A 152 5.18 -9.43 -1.67
C ILE A 152 5.14 -10.97 -1.73
N ASP A 153 3.96 -11.56 -1.61
CA ASP A 153 3.73 -13.00 -1.77
C ASP A 153 4.06 -13.51 -3.19
N LYS A 154 4.11 -12.65 -4.21
CA LYS A 154 4.60 -12.99 -5.55
C LYS A 154 6.05 -13.51 -5.53
N MET A 155 6.85 -13.11 -4.53
CA MET A 155 8.19 -13.69 -4.34
C MET A 155 8.16 -15.22 -4.15
N LEU A 156 7.06 -15.77 -3.64
CA LEU A 156 6.93 -17.21 -3.39
C LEU A 156 6.72 -18.02 -4.67
N ALA A 157 6.34 -17.38 -5.78
CA ALA A 157 6.23 -18.03 -7.09
C ALA A 157 7.59 -18.46 -7.67
N GLY A 158 8.70 -17.88 -7.18
CA GLY A 158 10.04 -18.20 -7.61
C GLY A 158 10.62 -19.44 -6.94
N THR A 159 11.71 -19.94 -7.53
CA THR A 159 12.52 -21.00 -6.91
C THR A 159 13.10 -20.54 -5.56
N PRO A 160 13.49 -21.46 -4.64
CA PRO A 160 14.13 -21.12 -3.37
C PRO A 160 15.37 -20.22 -3.54
N ARG A 161 16.09 -20.38 -4.65
CA ARG A 161 17.23 -19.51 -5.00
C ARG A 161 16.79 -18.09 -5.31
N GLN A 162 15.77 -17.92 -6.13
CA GLN A 162 15.20 -16.61 -6.50
C GLN A 162 14.62 -15.89 -5.28
N GLN A 163 13.88 -16.60 -4.43
CA GLN A 163 13.37 -16.06 -3.16
C GLN A 163 14.50 -15.52 -2.30
N ARG A 164 15.60 -16.29 -2.15
CA ARG A 164 16.77 -15.87 -1.37
C ARG A 164 17.47 -14.65 -1.98
N VAL A 165 17.59 -14.58 -3.30
CA VAL A 165 18.15 -13.43 -4.00
C VAL A 165 17.30 -12.20 -3.73
N PHE A 166 15.97 -12.33 -3.81
CA PHE A 166 15.04 -11.23 -3.55
C PHE A 166 15.11 -10.76 -2.08
N LEU A 167 15.14 -11.66 -1.09
CA LEU A 167 15.33 -11.29 0.32
C LEU A 167 16.65 -10.54 0.54
N ASN A 168 17.73 -10.94 -0.14
CA ASN A 168 19.00 -10.22 -0.12
C ASN A 168 18.86 -8.81 -0.74
N THR A 169 18.05 -8.64 -1.77
CA THR A 169 17.77 -7.32 -2.35
C THR A 169 17.04 -6.42 -1.36
N ILE A 170 16.00 -6.92 -0.68
CA ILE A 170 15.31 -6.18 0.38
C ILE A 170 16.28 -5.82 1.50
N ARG A 171 17.11 -6.76 1.97
CA ARG A 171 18.12 -6.51 2.99
C ARG A 171 19.13 -5.46 2.55
N PHE A 172 19.57 -5.49 1.29
CA PHE A 172 20.44 -4.49 0.73
C PHE A 172 19.76 -3.10 0.75
N LEU A 173 18.52 -2.99 0.27
CA LEU A 173 17.76 -1.74 0.25
C LEU A 173 17.56 -1.15 1.65
N THR A 174 17.21 -1.97 2.64
CA THR A 174 17.05 -1.50 4.04
C THR A 174 18.34 -0.93 4.63
N ASN A 175 19.51 -1.42 4.19
CA ASN A 175 20.79 -0.93 4.64
C ASN A 175 21.25 0.33 3.88
N ASP A 176 20.98 0.36 2.60
CA ASP A 176 21.54 1.32 1.65
C ASP A 176 20.72 2.61 1.58
N LEU A 177 19.40 2.49 1.45
CA LEU A 177 18.51 3.64 1.32
C LEU A 177 18.30 4.38 2.64
N LYS A 178 18.44 3.70 3.76
CA LYS A 178 18.17 4.25 5.12
C LYS A 178 16.77 4.86 5.24
N ILE A 179 15.82 4.29 4.55
CA ILE A 179 14.38 4.58 4.65
C ILE A 179 13.62 3.34 5.11
N PRO A 180 12.49 3.48 5.79
CA PRO A 180 11.60 2.37 6.10
C PRO A 180 11.11 1.66 4.85
N ILE A 181 10.99 0.34 4.93
CA ILE A 181 10.32 -0.47 3.91
C ILE A 181 9.08 -1.09 4.53
N VAL A 182 7.95 -0.94 3.84
CA VAL A 182 6.69 -1.60 4.17
C VAL A 182 6.47 -2.72 3.17
N CYS A 183 6.21 -3.92 3.65
CA CYS A 183 5.87 -5.08 2.82
C CYS A 183 4.43 -5.50 3.11
N ALA A 184 3.56 -5.49 2.10
CA ALA A 184 2.19 -5.97 2.21
C ALA A 184 2.04 -7.32 1.51
N GLY A 185 1.44 -8.32 2.19
CA GLY A 185 1.31 -9.66 1.64
C GLY A 185 0.56 -10.65 2.54
N THR A 186 0.71 -11.92 2.26
CA THR A 186 0.09 -13.01 3.02
C THR A 186 0.94 -13.44 4.22
N GLU A 187 0.38 -14.30 5.07
CA GLU A 187 1.12 -14.90 6.20
C GLU A 187 2.32 -15.72 5.71
N GLU A 188 2.19 -16.44 4.59
CA GLU A 188 3.28 -17.21 4.00
C GLU A 188 4.43 -16.31 3.59
N ALA A 189 4.13 -15.14 3.00
CA ALA A 189 5.16 -14.16 2.64
C ALA A 189 5.84 -13.57 3.89
N ARG A 190 5.08 -13.31 4.97
CA ARG A 190 5.64 -12.90 6.26
C ARG A 190 6.63 -13.94 6.78
N MET A 191 6.21 -15.21 6.80
CA MET A 191 7.09 -16.30 7.25
C MET A 191 8.35 -16.37 6.41
N ALA A 192 8.26 -16.21 5.08
CA ALA A 192 9.42 -16.21 4.19
C ALA A 192 10.38 -15.05 4.48
N VAL A 193 9.89 -13.83 4.69
CA VAL A 193 10.72 -12.66 5.06
C VAL A 193 11.43 -12.91 6.39
N LEU A 194 10.74 -13.46 7.38
CA LEU A 194 11.29 -13.71 8.70
C LEU A 194 12.27 -14.89 8.77
N THR A 195 12.45 -15.66 7.68
CA THR A 195 13.53 -16.67 7.58
C THR A 195 14.93 -16.05 7.56
N ASP A 196 15.07 -14.78 7.12
CA ASP A 196 16.33 -14.03 7.22
C ASP A 196 16.40 -13.32 8.58
N PRO A 197 17.32 -13.70 9.49
CA PRO A 197 17.41 -13.11 10.82
C PRO A 197 17.64 -11.58 10.79
N ASN A 198 18.37 -11.08 9.77
CA ASN A 198 18.64 -9.64 9.66
C ASN A 198 17.38 -8.84 9.26
N LEU A 199 16.46 -9.47 8.53
CA LEU A 199 15.16 -8.88 8.22
C LEU A 199 14.21 -9.02 9.41
N ALA A 200 14.18 -10.18 10.07
CA ALA A 200 13.36 -10.41 11.26
C ALA A 200 13.60 -9.37 12.36
N ASP A 201 14.85 -8.97 12.57
CA ASP A 201 15.23 -7.94 13.55
C ASP A 201 14.76 -6.51 13.20
N ARG A 202 14.31 -6.28 11.97
CA ARG A 202 13.93 -4.95 11.46
C ARG A 202 12.45 -4.79 11.22
N PHE A 203 11.79 -5.89 10.84
CA PHE A 203 10.39 -5.86 10.48
C PHE A 203 9.50 -6.08 11.70
N GLY A 204 8.79 -5.01 12.12
CA GLY A 204 7.58 -5.16 12.91
C GLY A 204 6.49 -5.84 12.07
N ALA A 205 5.50 -6.43 12.72
CA ALA A 205 4.42 -7.12 12.04
C ALA A 205 3.07 -6.53 12.47
N PHE A 206 2.21 -6.22 11.49
CA PHE A 206 0.83 -5.80 11.71
C PHE A 206 -0.09 -6.75 10.95
N GLU A 207 -0.89 -7.50 11.70
CA GLU A 207 -1.84 -8.46 11.14
C GLU A 207 -3.20 -7.81 10.91
N LEU A 208 -3.73 -7.95 9.69
CA LEU A 208 -5.14 -7.69 9.41
C LEU A 208 -5.94 -8.95 9.72
N MET A 209 -6.63 -8.92 10.84
CA MET A 209 -7.42 -10.04 11.33
C MET A 209 -8.56 -10.38 10.39
N PRO A 210 -8.84 -11.68 10.16
CA PRO A 210 -9.95 -12.10 9.32
C PRO A 210 -11.30 -11.59 9.85
N TRP A 211 -12.22 -11.31 8.93
CA TRP A 211 -13.58 -10.94 9.30
C TRP A 211 -14.28 -12.07 10.05
N CYS A 212 -14.67 -11.79 11.27
CA CYS A 212 -15.51 -12.67 12.09
C CYS A 212 -16.91 -12.08 12.19
N ASN A 213 -17.91 -12.90 12.59
CA ASN A 213 -19.26 -12.38 12.86
C ASN A 213 -19.28 -11.63 14.21
N ASP A 214 -18.62 -10.48 14.23
CA ASP A 214 -18.45 -9.62 15.39
C ASP A 214 -18.98 -8.20 15.12
N HIS A 215 -18.68 -7.29 16.04
CA HIS A 215 -19.07 -5.89 15.92
C HIS A 215 -18.38 -5.20 14.71
N ALA A 216 -17.13 -5.55 14.38
CA ALA A 216 -16.39 -4.91 13.29
C ALA A 216 -17.00 -5.24 11.92
N LEU A 217 -17.37 -6.50 11.67
CA LEU A 217 -18.08 -6.89 10.46
C LEU A 217 -19.45 -6.19 10.35
N ARG A 218 -20.20 -6.14 11.45
CA ARG A 218 -21.51 -5.45 11.47
C ARG A 218 -21.35 -3.96 11.18
N GLN A 219 -20.31 -3.32 11.71
CA GLN A 219 -20.00 -1.93 11.45
C GLN A 219 -19.64 -1.70 9.97
N LEU A 220 -18.84 -2.60 9.37
CA LEU A 220 -18.54 -2.57 7.94
C LEU A 220 -19.81 -2.65 7.10
N LEU A 221 -20.67 -3.62 7.37
CA LEU A 221 -21.94 -3.81 6.64
C LEU A 221 -22.89 -2.61 6.82
N ALA A 222 -22.96 -2.05 8.03
CA ALA A 222 -23.72 -0.82 8.30
C ALA A 222 -23.16 0.38 7.53
N SER A 223 -21.84 0.49 7.44
CA SER A 223 -21.16 1.55 6.65
C SER A 223 -21.49 1.42 5.17
N PHE A 224 -21.43 0.21 4.61
CA PHE A 224 -21.87 -0.04 3.23
C PHE A 224 -23.33 0.34 3.05
N SER A 225 -24.21 -0.10 3.94
CA SER A 225 -25.63 0.20 3.88
C SER A 225 -25.93 1.72 3.89
N GLY A 226 -25.17 2.48 4.66
CA GLY A 226 -25.31 3.94 4.74
C GLY A 226 -24.68 4.70 3.58
N LEU A 227 -23.72 4.07 2.87
CA LEU A 227 -23.03 4.65 1.71
C LEU A 227 -23.78 4.41 0.40
N LEU A 228 -24.36 3.22 0.23
CA LEU A 228 -25.00 2.84 -1.02
C LEU A 228 -26.27 3.68 -1.25
N PRO A 229 -26.39 4.46 -2.35
CA PRO A 229 -27.51 5.36 -2.59
C PRO A 229 -28.77 4.59 -3.02
N LEU A 230 -29.19 3.65 -2.17
CA LEU A 230 -30.39 2.87 -2.35
C LEU A 230 -31.62 3.68 -1.94
N ARG A 231 -32.67 3.64 -2.74
CA ARG A 231 -33.94 4.34 -2.43
C ARG A 231 -34.72 3.65 -1.29
N ARG A 232 -34.37 2.41 -0.98
CA ARG A 232 -34.94 1.63 0.13
C ARG A 232 -33.81 1.03 0.98
N PRO A 233 -34.02 0.85 2.28
CA PRO A 233 -33.05 0.17 3.13
C PRO A 233 -32.69 -1.21 2.59
N SER A 234 -31.41 -1.58 2.66
CA SER A 234 -30.97 -2.96 2.46
C SER A 234 -31.52 -3.82 3.60
N ARG A 235 -32.02 -5.02 3.26
CA ARG A 235 -32.54 -5.99 4.25
C ARG A 235 -31.43 -6.94 4.67
#